data_b2ab15a6e23275d9596f7d68c7dabe44
#
_entry.id   b2ab15a6e23275d9596f7d68c7dabe44
#
_cell.length_a   1.000
_cell.length_b   1.000
_cell.length_c   1.000
_cell.angle_alpha   90.00
_cell.angle_beta   90.00
_cell.angle_gamma   90.00
#
_symmetry.space_group_name_H-M   'P 1'
#
loop_
_entity.id
_entity.type
_entity.pdbx_description
1 polymer ?
#
loop_
_entity_poly.entity_id
_entity_poly.type
_entity_poly.pdbx_seq_one_letter_code
_entity_poly.pdbx_strand_id
1 'polypeptide(L)'
;MVRTAQNKIFIFREGEKVQIEAYGEHIIRVRASKGEIEDLNWTLLPPKEDRASVSEEGDNIVLENGGIRAIVSSDGKIAFKNQAGEVLFEELWRNERDIDARVLRGHVGGSSHIELHLRQYAGEHFYGLGQEAHDLFDLKGATLDLCQQNTKSTIPFVMSSRGYGFIWNNPAIGRVEFGTSGTRWVAESARQMDYLVIAGDTPGEIEHRYCEVTGYAPEFPEWATGLWQSKLRYETQNELMEVAREYKRRGITPSIIVCDYFHWPQQGEWKFDPKFWPDPQAMVDELKSMGIELMVSIWPTV
;
A
#
# COMPACT_ATOMS: atom_id res chain seq x y z
N MET A 1 14.59 -26.30 7.42
CA MET A 1 16.00 -25.93 7.69
C MET A 1 16.08 -24.41 7.72
N VAL A 2 16.63 -23.85 8.81
CA VAL A 2 16.87 -22.41 8.95
C VAL A 2 18.36 -22.14 8.79
N ARG A 3 18.75 -21.08 8.10
CA ARG A 3 20.13 -20.63 7.87
C ARG A 3 20.25 -19.13 7.99
N THR A 4 21.43 -18.64 8.27
CA THR A 4 21.75 -17.20 8.34
C THR A 4 22.86 -16.85 7.36
N ALA A 5 22.77 -15.69 6.74
CA ALA A 5 23.82 -15.11 5.90
C ALA A 5 23.62 -13.58 5.79
N GLN A 6 24.70 -12.81 5.90
CA GLN A 6 24.68 -11.35 5.67
C GLN A 6 23.56 -10.62 6.45
N ASN A 7 23.41 -10.90 7.75
CA ASN A 7 22.34 -10.36 8.61
C ASN A 7 20.90 -10.65 8.09
N LYS A 8 20.73 -11.78 7.38
CA LYS A 8 19.43 -12.27 6.93
C LYS A 8 19.18 -13.68 7.45
N ILE A 9 17.90 -14.02 7.60
CA ILE A 9 17.48 -15.37 7.93
C ILE A 9 16.82 -15.99 6.70
N PHE A 10 17.16 -17.23 6.41
CA PHE A 10 16.56 -18.02 5.34
C PHE A 10 15.93 -19.27 5.91
N ILE A 11 14.68 -19.54 5.52
CA ILE A 11 13.95 -20.76 5.88
C ILE A 11 13.75 -21.56 4.60
N PHE A 12 14.01 -22.86 4.67
CA PHE A 12 13.74 -23.81 3.58
C PHE A 12 12.86 -24.94 4.13
N ARG A 13 11.63 -25.02 3.63
CA ARG A 13 10.65 -26.02 4.06
C ARG A 13 9.74 -26.41 2.90
N GLU A 14 9.63 -27.71 2.60
CA GLU A 14 8.66 -28.26 1.62
C GLU A 14 8.62 -27.55 0.25
N GLY A 15 9.79 -27.15 -0.23
CA GLY A 15 9.92 -26.40 -1.48
C GLY A 15 9.67 -24.88 -1.33
N GLU A 16 9.30 -24.41 -0.15
CA GLU A 16 9.24 -22.99 0.17
C GLU A 16 10.63 -22.47 0.56
N LYS A 17 10.97 -21.29 0.07
CA LYS A 17 12.11 -20.47 0.47
C LYS A 17 11.58 -19.17 1.06
N VAL A 18 11.95 -18.86 2.30
CA VAL A 18 11.62 -17.60 2.95
C VAL A 18 12.90 -16.82 3.22
N GLN A 19 12.87 -15.53 2.99
CA GLN A 19 13.94 -14.59 3.34
C GLN A 19 13.39 -13.52 4.27
N ILE A 20 14.08 -13.32 5.39
CA ILE A 20 13.76 -12.30 6.40
C ILE A 20 14.96 -11.39 6.52
N GLU A 21 14.75 -10.10 6.35
CA GLU A 21 15.80 -9.09 6.32
C GLU A 21 15.31 -7.75 6.88
N ALA A 22 16.24 -6.90 7.32
CA ALA A 22 15.94 -5.52 7.62
C ALA A 22 15.62 -4.72 6.34
N TYR A 23 14.77 -3.70 6.47
CA TYR A 23 14.41 -2.80 5.37
C TYR A 23 14.36 -1.34 5.84
N GLY A 24 15.51 -0.78 6.21
CA GLY A 24 15.60 0.45 6.99
C GLY A 24 15.47 0.18 8.49
N GLU A 25 15.58 1.19 9.33
CA GLU A 25 15.56 1.04 10.79
C GLU A 25 14.13 0.74 11.30
N HIS A 26 13.99 -0.18 12.25
CA HIS A 26 12.71 -0.62 12.84
C HIS A 26 11.74 -1.34 11.89
N ILE A 27 12.19 -1.76 10.71
CA ILE A 27 11.36 -2.42 9.71
C ILE A 27 12.01 -3.75 9.32
N ILE A 28 11.21 -4.80 9.26
CA ILE A 28 11.61 -6.12 8.78
C ILE A 28 10.75 -6.50 7.58
N ARG A 29 11.38 -6.92 6.49
CA ARG A 29 10.74 -7.45 5.28
C ARG A 29 10.80 -8.97 5.29
N VAL A 30 9.71 -9.61 4.93
CA VAL A 30 9.61 -11.05 4.74
C VAL A 30 9.13 -11.34 3.33
N ARG A 31 9.88 -12.18 2.64
CA ARG A 31 9.53 -12.68 1.30
C ARG A 31 9.51 -14.20 1.28
N ALA A 32 8.51 -14.79 0.65
CA ALA A 32 8.41 -16.23 0.51
C ALA A 32 8.00 -16.63 -0.91
N SER A 33 8.65 -17.68 -1.44
CA SER A 33 8.39 -18.19 -2.79
C SER A 33 8.66 -19.72 -2.85
N LYS A 34 8.03 -20.40 -3.79
CA LYS A 34 8.40 -21.77 -4.21
C LYS A 34 9.46 -21.77 -5.31
N GLY A 35 9.81 -20.60 -5.85
CA GLY A 35 10.89 -20.38 -6.81
C GLY A 35 12.00 -19.52 -6.23
N GLU A 36 12.62 -18.72 -7.08
CA GLU A 36 13.56 -17.69 -6.62
C GLU A 36 12.80 -16.52 -6.01
N ILE A 37 13.41 -15.90 -5.00
CA ILE A 37 12.92 -14.63 -4.43
C ILE A 37 13.44 -13.51 -5.29
N GLU A 38 12.51 -12.73 -5.84
CA GLU A 38 12.80 -11.60 -6.71
C GLU A 38 12.85 -10.29 -5.89
N ASP A 39 13.68 -9.34 -6.31
CA ASP A 39 13.72 -8.01 -5.70
C ASP A 39 12.69 -7.06 -6.35
N LEU A 40 11.43 -7.34 -6.06
CA LEU A 40 10.29 -6.57 -6.57
C LEU A 40 9.92 -5.51 -5.53
N ASN A 41 10.18 -4.26 -5.84
CA ASN A 41 9.97 -3.18 -4.87
C ASN A 41 8.62 -2.45 -5.06
N TRP A 42 7.93 -2.62 -6.20
CA TRP A 42 6.63 -2.01 -6.51
C TRP A 42 6.53 -0.53 -6.08
N THR A 43 6.06 -0.28 -4.86
CA THR A 43 5.90 1.06 -4.27
C THR A 43 6.99 1.40 -3.24
N LEU A 44 7.96 0.53 -3.02
CA LEU A 44 8.99 0.71 -2.02
C LEU A 44 10.20 1.49 -2.58
N LEU A 45 10.66 2.47 -1.84
CA LEU A 45 11.95 3.12 -2.06
C LEU A 45 13.09 2.18 -1.64
N PRO A 46 14.30 2.36 -2.16
CA PRO A 46 15.46 1.65 -1.64
C PRO A 46 15.59 1.83 -0.13
N PRO A 47 15.89 0.77 0.64
CA PRO A 47 16.01 0.88 2.08
C PRO A 47 17.19 1.78 2.46
N LYS A 48 16.99 2.56 3.51
CA LYS A 48 18.08 3.26 4.19
C LYS A 48 18.99 2.26 4.93
N GLU A 49 20.11 2.73 5.45
CA GLU A 49 20.98 1.93 6.32
C GLU A 49 20.18 1.41 7.52
N ASP A 50 20.47 0.18 7.92
CA ASP A 50 19.92 -0.47 9.09
C ASP A 50 21.01 -0.85 10.09
N ARG A 51 20.61 -1.27 11.28
CA ARG A 51 21.50 -1.76 12.34
C ARG A 51 21.17 -3.21 12.68
N ALA A 52 20.70 -3.96 11.71
CA ALA A 52 20.26 -5.32 11.93
C ALA A 52 21.39 -6.23 12.39
N SER A 53 21.08 -7.08 13.33
CA SER A 53 21.93 -8.18 13.78
C SER A 53 21.15 -9.48 13.82
N VAL A 54 21.83 -10.60 13.61
CA VAL A 54 21.27 -11.93 13.71
C VAL A 54 21.99 -12.69 14.80
N SER A 55 21.22 -13.29 15.72
CA SER A 55 21.72 -14.08 16.84
C SER A 55 20.95 -15.40 17.00
N GLU A 56 21.52 -16.34 17.76
CA GLU A 56 20.85 -17.56 18.19
C GLU A 56 20.41 -17.39 19.65
N GLU A 57 19.14 -17.66 19.92
CA GLU A 57 18.55 -17.61 21.26
C GLU A 57 17.84 -18.95 21.56
N GLY A 58 18.53 -19.87 22.22
CA GLY A 58 18.06 -21.22 22.43
C GLY A 58 17.89 -21.94 21.09
N ASP A 59 16.68 -22.44 20.82
CA ASP A 59 16.35 -23.12 19.55
C ASP A 59 15.86 -22.15 18.45
N ASN A 60 15.87 -20.85 18.73
CA ASN A 60 15.40 -19.83 17.79
C ASN A 60 16.56 -19.05 17.16
N ILE A 61 16.34 -18.59 15.94
CA ILE A 61 17.17 -17.56 15.31
C ILE A 61 16.41 -16.23 15.34
N VAL A 62 17.10 -15.19 15.77
CA VAL A 62 16.51 -13.86 15.96
C VAL A 62 17.20 -12.85 15.04
N LEU A 63 16.42 -12.12 14.27
CA LEU A 63 16.86 -10.91 13.58
C LEU A 63 16.32 -9.72 14.37
N GLU A 64 17.22 -8.91 14.92
CA GLU A 64 16.89 -7.68 15.63
C GLU A 64 17.24 -6.48 14.74
N ASN A 65 16.31 -5.51 14.65
CA ASN A 65 16.50 -4.28 13.88
C ASN A 65 15.82 -3.10 14.57
N GLY A 66 16.58 -2.35 15.37
CA GLY A 66 16.02 -1.25 16.15
C GLY A 66 14.92 -1.73 17.10
N GLY A 67 13.71 -1.20 16.99
CA GLY A 67 12.56 -1.52 17.87
C GLY A 67 11.84 -2.83 17.57
N ILE A 68 12.30 -3.62 16.58
CA ILE A 68 11.61 -4.84 16.16
C ILE A 68 12.54 -6.05 16.14
N ARG A 69 12.01 -7.20 16.54
CA ARG A 69 12.68 -8.50 16.52
C ARG A 69 11.82 -9.52 15.77
N ALA A 70 12.36 -10.17 14.76
CA ALA A 70 11.77 -11.36 14.15
C ALA A 70 12.39 -12.61 14.80
N ILE A 71 11.57 -13.43 15.42
CA ILE A 71 11.96 -14.68 16.07
C ILE A 71 11.53 -15.84 15.20
N VAL A 72 12.49 -16.62 14.73
CA VAL A 72 12.27 -17.77 13.86
C VAL A 72 12.60 -19.03 14.63
N SER A 73 11.60 -19.88 14.84
CA SER A 73 11.78 -21.17 15.51
C SER A 73 12.46 -22.21 14.59
N SER A 74 12.97 -23.26 15.16
CA SER A 74 13.64 -24.35 14.43
C SER A 74 12.75 -25.02 13.37
N ASP A 75 11.42 -24.99 13.55
CA ASP A 75 10.42 -25.48 12.59
C ASP A 75 9.98 -24.40 11.58
N GLY A 76 10.57 -23.20 11.62
CA GLY A 76 10.37 -22.13 10.63
C GLY A 76 9.15 -21.25 10.84
N LYS A 77 8.58 -21.20 12.06
CA LYS A 77 7.52 -20.26 12.43
C LYS A 77 8.12 -18.88 12.73
N ILE A 78 7.41 -17.84 12.38
CA ILE A 78 7.85 -16.45 12.55
C ILE A 78 6.93 -15.75 13.56
N ALA A 79 7.53 -15.10 14.55
CA ALA A 79 6.86 -14.19 15.45
C ALA A 79 7.62 -12.86 15.49
N PHE A 80 6.89 -11.75 15.61
CA PHE A 80 7.47 -10.42 15.75
C PHE A 80 7.22 -9.88 17.15
N LYS A 81 8.26 -9.30 17.74
CA LYS A 81 8.21 -8.70 19.08
C LYS A 81 8.79 -7.28 19.04
N ASN A 82 8.33 -6.45 19.97
CA ASN A 82 8.98 -5.17 20.27
C ASN A 82 10.19 -5.37 21.19
N GLN A 83 10.90 -4.28 21.49
CA GLN A 83 12.05 -4.31 22.41
C GLN A 83 11.68 -4.75 23.86
N ALA A 84 10.45 -4.50 24.30
CA ALA A 84 9.98 -4.96 25.60
C ALA A 84 9.70 -6.49 25.65
N GLY A 85 9.82 -7.17 24.50
CA GLY A 85 9.56 -8.60 24.37
C GLY A 85 8.07 -8.94 24.18
N GLU A 86 7.21 -7.94 24.04
CA GLU A 86 5.79 -8.15 23.78
C GLU A 86 5.59 -8.60 22.32
N VAL A 87 4.71 -9.57 22.11
CA VAL A 87 4.39 -10.06 20.77
C VAL A 87 3.57 -9.00 20.04
N LEU A 88 4.07 -8.49 18.94
CA LEU A 88 3.34 -7.63 18.01
C LEU A 88 2.32 -8.45 17.23
N PHE A 89 2.78 -9.44 16.51
CA PHE A 89 1.97 -10.49 15.91
C PHE A 89 2.81 -11.75 15.62
N GLU A 90 2.15 -12.84 15.30
CA GLU A 90 2.79 -14.10 14.92
C GLU A 90 1.99 -14.84 13.86
N GLU A 91 2.67 -15.70 13.15
CA GLU A 91 2.06 -16.61 12.19
C GLU A 91 1.12 -17.60 12.90
N LEU A 92 -0.05 -17.81 12.29
CA LEU A 92 -1.03 -18.77 12.79
C LEU A 92 -0.78 -20.16 12.18
N TRP A 93 -0.11 -21.02 12.93
CA TRP A 93 0.05 -22.43 12.60
C TRP A 93 -1.04 -23.23 13.32
N ARG A 94 -1.88 -23.91 12.57
CA ARG A 94 -2.86 -24.83 13.13
C ARG A 94 -2.29 -26.25 13.14
N ASN A 95 -2.53 -26.94 14.25
CA ASN A 95 -1.99 -28.25 14.57
C ASN A 95 -1.77 -29.18 13.37
N GLU A 96 -0.55 -29.65 13.27
CA GLU A 96 -0.01 -30.86 12.68
C GLU A 96 -0.55 -31.40 11.33
N ARG A 97 -1.71 -31.02 10.87
CA ARG A 97 -2.29 -31.68 9.71
C ARG A 97 -2.60 -30.84 8.49
N ASP A 98 -2.94 -29.54 8.57
CA ASP A 98 -3.56 -28.99 7.38
C ASP A 98 -3.46 -27.47 7.08
N ILE A 99 -2.94 -26.61 7.95
CA ILE A 99 -2.90 -25.19 7.60
C ILE A 99 -1.54 -24.57 7.95
N ASP A 100 -0.71 -24.45 6.94
CA ASP A 100 0.49 -23.63 6.99
C ASP A 100 0.08 -22.15 7.14
N ALA A 101 0.86 -21.38 7.91
CA ALA A 101 0.65 -19.95 8.01
C ALA A 101 0.87 -19.25 6.67
N ARG A 102 1.77 -19.76 5.85
CA ARG A 102 2.07 -19.30 4.49
C ARG A 102 1.60 -20.34 3.49
N VAL A 103 0.67 -19.96 2.63
CA VAL A 103 0.15 -20.82 1.56
C VAL A 103 0.55 -20.25 0.21
N LEU A 104 1.26 -21.03 -0.59
CA LEU A 104 1.62 -20.72 -1.97
C LEU A 104 1.14 -21.83 -2.88
N ARG A 105 0.04 -21.60 -3.61
CA ARG A 105 -0.54 -22.56 -4.57
C ARG A 105 -0.24 -22.10 -5.98
N GLY A 106 0.65 -22.79 -6.68
CA GLY A 106 1.08 -22.44 -8.02
C GLY A 106 -0.04 -22.50 -9.05
N HIS A 107 -0.08 -21.50 -9.93
CA HIS A 107 -0.89 -21.49 -11.15
C HIS A 107 -0.09 -21.95 -12.35
N VAL A 108 -0.78 -22.41 -13.39
CA VAL A 108 -0.17 -22.61 -14.72
C VAL A 108 0.28 -21.23 -15.23
N GLY A 109 1.57 -21.07 -15.51
CA GLY A 109 2.15 -19.79 -15.94
C GLY A 109 3.08 -19.12 -14.92
N GLY A 110 3.33 -19.76 -13.75
CA GLY A 110 4.40 -19.38 -12.83
C GLY A 110 4.05 -18.39 -11.73
N SER A 111 2.81 -17.90 -11.67
CA SER A 111 2.28 -17.16 -10.50
C SER A 111 1.71 -18.14 -9.46
N SER A 112 1.36 -17.62 -8.30
CA SER A 112 0.74 -18.38 -7.21
C SER A 112 -0.40 -17.61 -6.57
N HIS A 113 -1.45 -18.33 -6.16
CA HIS A 113 -2.36 -17.86 -5.13
C HIS A 113 -1.62 -17.90 -3.79
N ILE A 114 -1.68 -16.81 -3.05
CA ILE A 114 -0.91 -16.62 -1.82
C ILE A 114 -1.85 -16.28 -0.68
N GLU A 115 -1.66 -16.94 0.46
CA GLU A 115 -2.33 -16.58 1.71
C GLU A 115 -1.30 -16.50 2.84
N LEU A 116 -1.46 -15.49 3.72
CA LEU A 116 -0.74 -15.37 4.97
C LEU A 116 -1.75 -15.37 6.11
N HIS A 117 -1.60 -16.34 7.01
CA HIS A 117 -2.46 -16.49 8.17
C HIS A 117 -1.73 -16.02 9.43
N LEU A 118 -2.33 -15.08 10.15
CA LEU A 118 -1.79 -14.49 11.37
C LEU A 118 -2.73 -14.76 12.55
N ARG A 119 -2.14 -14.92 13.74
CA ARG A 119 -2.90 -15.06 14.97
C ARG A 119 -3.63 -13.75 15.30
N GLN A 120 -4.84 -13.89 15.77
CA GLN A 120 -5.64 -12.79 16.29
C GLN A 120 -5.47 -12.66 17.79
N TYR A 121 -5.46 -11.42 18.27
CA TYR A 121 -5.41 -11.11 19.69
C TYR A 121 -6.68 -10.39 20.14
N ALA A 122 -7.15 -10.71 21.35
CA ALA A 122 -8.29 -10.02 21.95
C ALA A 122 -7.94 -8.55 22.21
N GLY A 123 -8.87 -7.64 21.87
CA GLY A 123 -8.66 -6.20 22.05
C GLY A 123 -7.70 -5.56 21.02
N GLU A 124 -7.27 -6.30 20.01
CA GLU A 124 -6.53 -5.72 18.89
C GLU A 124 -7.49 -5.04 17.90
N HIS A 125 -7.15 -3.83 17.50
CA HIS A 125 -7.86 -2.99 16.54
C HIS A 125 -6.97 -2.68 15.35
N PHE A 126 -7.56 -2.49 14.16
CA PHE A 126 -6.85 -2.21 12.93
C PHE A 126 -7.37 -0.96 12.25
N TYR A 127 -6.46 -0.13 11.73
CA TYR A 127 -6.75 1.14 11.08
C TYR A 127 -5.95 1.26 9.80
N GLY A 128 -6.52 1.80 8.72
CA GLY A 128 -5.81 2.01 7.45
C GLY A 128 -6.55 1.48 6.22
N LEU A 129 -5.83 0.86 5.30
CA LEU A 129 -6.25 0.39 3.97
C LEU A 129 -6.62 1.51 2.97
N GLY A 130 -6.30 2.77 3.28
CA GLY A 130 -6.57 3.89 2.40
C GLY A 130 -7.99 4.41 2.54
N GLN A 131 -8.59 4.81 1.42
CA GLN A 131 -9.96 5.33 1.39
C GLN A 131 -10.90 4.27 0.82
N GLU A 132 -11.70 3.71 1.69
CA GLU A 132 -12.70 2.69 1.36
C GLU A 132 -14.12 3.27 1.39
N ALA A 133 -15.05 2.63 0.67
CA ALA A 133 -16.45 3.06 0.57
C ALA A 133 -17.32 2.48 1.71
N HIS A 134 -16.83 2.54 2.95
CA HIS A 134 -17.55 2.14 4.15
C HIS A 134 -17.28 3.13 5.30
N ASP A 135 -18.05 3.02 6.37
CA ASP A 135 -17.99 3.87 7.56
C ASP A 135 -17.22 3.24 8.74
N LEU A 136 -16.47 2.16 8.50
CA LEU A 136 -15.68 1.52 9.54
C LEU A 136 -14.39 2.31 9.81
N PHE A 137 -14.21 2.75 11.04
CA PHE A 137 -12.94 3.29 11.50
C PHE A 137 -12.01 2.16 12.01
N ASP A 138 -12.54 1.26 12.81
CA ASP A 138 -11.87 0.03 13.22
C ASP A 138 -12.25 -1.10 12.26
N LEU A 139 -11.25 -1.70 11.66
CA LEU A 139 -11.42 -2.76 10.66
C LEU A 139 -11.56 -4.16 11.28
N LYS A 140 -11.54 -4.28 12.61
CA LYS A 140 -11.70 -5.57 13.28
C LYS A 140 -13.04 -6.21 12.95
N GLY A 141 -13.01 -7.45 12.50
CA GLY A 141 -14.19 -8.19 12.05
C GLY A 141 -14.55 -7.99 10.57
N ALA A 142 -13.90 -7.06 9.87
CA ALA A 142 -14.17 -6.79 8.46
C ALA A 142 -13.42 -7.74 7.52
N THR A 143 -14.01 -7.95 6.35
CA THR A 143 -13.37 -8.51 5.16
C THR A 143 -13.39 -7.45 4.07
N LEU A 144 -12.23 -7.09 3.55
CA LEU A 144 -12.06 -5.99 2.61
C LEU A 144 -11.28 -6.43 1.39
N ASP A 145 -11.76 -6.07 0.21
CA ASP A 145 -11.10 -6.36 -1.05
C ASP A 145 -9.92 -5.40 -1.28
N LEU A 146 -8.77 -5.95 -1.58
CA LEU A 146 -7.58 -5.21 -1.99
C LEU A 146 -7.58 -5.08 -3.51
N CYS A 147 -8.31 -4.09 -3.99
CA CYS A 147 -8.52 -3.87 -5.42
C CYS A 147 -8.94 -2.42 -5.63
N GLN A 148 -8.34 -1.74 -6.60
CA GLN A 148 -8.75 -0.39 -6.99
C GLN A 148 -10.11 -0.43 -7.68
N GLN A 149 -11.02 0.41 -7.24
CA GLN A 149 -12.36 0.54 -7.82
C GLN A 149 -12.76 2.01 -7.87
N ASN A 150 -13.82 2.32 -8.61
CA ASN A 150 -14.39 3.67 -8.56
C ASN A 150 -14.82 4.01 -7.13
N THR A 151 -14.57 5.23 -6.70
CA THR A 151 -14.85 5.79 -5.36
C THR A 151 -14.00 5.28 -4.21
N LYS A 152 -13.00 4.41 -4.45
CA LYS A 152 -12.07 3.99 -3.42
C LYS A 152 -10.61 4.05 -3.86
N SER A 153 -9.71 4.22 -2.90
CA SER A 153 -8.27 4.17 -3.09
C SER A 153 -7.67 3.20 -2.08
N THR A 154 -7.42 1.98 -2.52
CA THR A 154 -6.90 0.91 -1.67
C THR A 154 -5.41 1.07 -1.49
N ILE A 155 -4.96 1.15 -0.24
CA ILE A 155 -3.55 1.15 0.15
C ILE A 155 -3.34 -0.07 1.05
N PRO A 156 -2.57 -1.10 0.65
CA PRO A 156 -2.45 -2.34 1.42
C PRO A 156 -1.52 -2.17 2.64
N PHE A 157 -1.85 -1.21 3.48
CA PHE A 157 -1.16 -0.86 4.72
C PHE A 157 -2.17 -0.70 5.85
N VAL A 158 -1.88 -1.32 6.98
CA VAL A 158 -2.66 -1.15 8.22
C VAL A 158 -1.75 -0.87 9.40
N MET A 159 -2.26 -0.13 10.37
CA MET A 159 -1.70 0.01 11.71
C MET A 159 -2.52 -0.83 12.69
N SER A 160 -1.84 -1.54 13.58
CA SER A 160 -2.45 -2.27 14.69
C SER A 160 -2.30 -1.48 15.99
N SER A 161 -3.32 -1.53 16.83
CA SER A 161 -3.28 -1.00 18.21
C SER A 161 -2.21 -1.67 19.10
N ARG A 162 -1.56 -2.72 18.59
CA ARG A 162 -0.45 -3.41 19.27
C ARG A 162 0.92 -2.82 18.98
N GLY A 163 1.01 -1.66 18.31
CA GLY A 163 2.27 -0.94 18.08
C GLY A 163 3.03 -1.45 16.84
N TYR A 164 2.32 -1.85 15.79
CA TYR A 164 2.94 -2.17 14.53
C TYR A 164 2.16 -1.68 13.32
N GLY A 165 2.87 -1.42 12.22
CA GLY A 165 2.35 -1.28 10.87
C GLY A 165 2.64 -2.53 10.05
N PHE A 166 1.74 -2.88 9.14
CA PHE A 166 1.91 -4.00 8.23
C PHE A 166 1.64 -3.54 6.80
N ILE A 167 2.63 -3.73 5.92
CA ILE A 167 2.52 -3.47 4.48
C ILE A 167 2.42 -4.81 3.76
N TRP A 168 1.34 -5.04 3.02
CA TRP A 168 1.23 -6.13 2.07
C TRP A 168 1.77 -5.66 0.71
N ASN A 169 3.07 -5.88 0.46
CA ASN A 169 3.77 -5.40 -0.75
C ASN A 169 3.43 -6.28 -1.96
N ASN A 170 2.17 -6.22 -2.38
CA ASN A 170 1.67 -7.03 -3.48
C ASN A 170 0.64 -6.23 -4.32
N PRO A 171 0.87 -6.04 -5.64
CA PRO A 171 -0.06 -5.33 -6.52
C PRO A 171 -1.21 -6.19 -7.03
N ALA A 172 -1.24 -7.48 -6.72
CA ALA A 172 -2.31 -8.37 -7.17
C ALA A 172 -3.63 -8.04 -6.48
N ILE A 173 -4.72 -8.27 -7.19
CA ILE A 173 -6.05 -8.30 -6.58
C ILE A 173 -6.07 -9.35 -5.47
N GLY A 174 -6.65 -9.00 -4.35
CA GLY A 174 -6.75 -9.89 -3.20
C GLY A 174 -7.75 -9.37 -2.19
N ARG A 175 -7.57 -9.77 -0.95
CA ARG A 175 -8.38 -9.29 0.18
C ARG A 175 -7.64 -9.44 1.49
N VAL A 176 -8.14 -8.77 2.50
CA VAL A 176 -7.76 -8.98 3.88
C VAL A 176 -8.99 -9.27 4.74
N GLU A 177 -8.84 -10.20 5.66
CA GLU A 177 -9.89 -10.63 6.59
C GLU A 177 -9.37 -10.43 8.02
N PHE A 178 -9.93 -9.47 8.76
CA PHE A 178 -9.61 -9.23 10.18
C PHE A 178 -10.55 -10.03 11.08
N GLY A 179 -10.58 -11.34 10.87
CA GLY A 179 -11.51 -12.22 11.56
C GLY A 179 -11.25 -12.37 13.06
N THR A 180 -12.24 -12.92 13.78
CA THR A 180 -12.13 -13.19 15.22
C THR A 180 -11.28 -14.42 15.55
N SER A 181 -11.02 -15.29 14.57
CA SER A 181 -10.20 -16.50 14.73
C SER A 181 -8.81 -16.40 14.10
N GLY A 182 -8.53 -15.33 13.40
CA GLY A 182 -7.27 -15.07 12.70
C GLY A 182 -7.40 -13.93 11.71
N THR A 183 -6.28 -13.31 11.36
CA THR A 183 -6.18 -12.36 10.24
C THR A 183 -5.61 -13.08 9.04
N ARG A 184 -6.19 -12.88 7.85
CA ARG A 184 -5.74 -13.50 6.62
C ARG A 184 -5.55 -12.46 5.54
N TRP A 185 -4.36 -12.42 4.96
CA TRP A 185 -4.03 -11.63 3.77
C TRP A 185 -3.98 -12.56 2.56
N VAL A 186 -4.58 -12.14 1.46
CA VAL A 186 -4.69 -12.94 0.23
C VAL A 186 -4.25 -12.13 -0.97
N ALA A 187 -3.47 -12.75 -1.86
CA ALA A 187 -3.20 -12.29 -3.22
C ALA A 187 -3.62 -13.38 -4.20
N GLU A 188 -4.51 -13.07 -5.12
CA GLU A 188 -5.09 -14.08 -6.03
C GLU A 188 -4.07 -14.62 -7.05
N SER A 189 -3.13 -13.77 -7.48
CA SER A 189 -2.08 -14.19 -8.41
C SER A 189 -0.84 -13.32 -8.26
N ALA A 190 0.20 -13.86 -7.65
CA ALA A 190 1.46 -13.17 -7.41
C ALA A 190 2.66 -14.08 -7.62
N ARG A 191 3.85 -13.50 -7.82
CA ARG A 191 5.09 -14.26 -7.99
C ARG A 191 5.65 -14.78 -6.67
N GLN A 192 5.47 -13.99 -5.62
CA GLN A 192 5.95 -14.28 -4.27
C GLN A 192 5.06 -13.62 -3.23
N MET A 193 5.08 -14.13 -2.02
CA MET A 193 4.62 -13.40 -0.83
C MET A 193 5.64 -12.34 -0.48
N ASP A 194 5.19 -11.14 -0.14
CA ASP A 194 6.06 -10.05 0.26
C ASP A 194 5.32 -9.11 1.23
N TYR A 195 5.87 -8.92 2.43
CA TYR A 195 5.30 -8.00 3.40
C TYR A 195 6.38 -7.37 4.27
N LEU A 196 6.07 -6.19 4.80
CA LEU A 196 6.93 -5.49 5.75
C LEU A 196 6.19 -5.29 7.07
N VAL A 197 6.95 -5.37 8.14
CA VAL A 197 6.49 -5.09 9.50
C VAL A 197 7.26 -3.91 10.04
N ILE A 198 6.53 -2.92 10.52
CA ILE A 198 7.04 -1.67 11.06
C ILE A 198 6.70 -1.63 12.54
N ALA A 199 7.68 -1.53 13.43
CA ALA A 199 7.40 -1.30 14.85
C ALA A 199 7.37 0.19 15.17
N GLY A 200 6.55 0.60 16.12
CA GLY A 200 6.50 1.97 16.64
C GLY A 200 5.66 2.05 17.90
N ASP A 201 6.06 2.90 18.83
CA ASP A 201 5.37 3.09 20.12
C ASP A 201 4.12 3.97 19.95
N THR A 202 4.05 4.74 18.87
CA THR A 202 2.92 5.60 18.54
C THR A 202 2.50 5.43 17.07
N PRO A 203 1.23 5.70 16.72
CA PRO A 203 0.78 5.71 15.33
C PRO A 203 1.62 6.65 14.43
N GLY A 204 2.00 7.83 14.96
CA GLY A 204 2.82 8.79 14.22
C GLY A 204 4.21 8.28 13.88
N GLU A 205 4.85 7.49 14.76
CA GLU A 205 6.12 6.84 14.46
C GLU A 205 5.98 5.75 13.39
N ILE A 206 4.91 4.96 13.47
CA ILE A 206 4.62 3.93 12.46
C ILE A 206 4.42 4.58 11.09
N GLU A 207 3.63 5.64 11.02
CA GLU A 207 3.37 6.38 9.79
C GLU A 207 4.63 7.05 9.24
N HIS A 208 5.43 7.66 10.11
CA HIS A 208 6.71 8.24 9.71
C HIS A 208 7.62 7.20 9.04
N ARG A 209 7.76 6.03 9.66
CA ARG A 209 8.56 4.91 9.11
C ARG A 209 7.95 4.32 7.83
N TYR A 210 6.63 4.28 7.74
CA TYR A 210 5.94 3.94 6.50
C TYR A 210 6.33 4.92 5.37
N CYS A 211 6.32 6.22 5.63
CA CYS A 211 6.72 7.24 4.66
C CYS A 211 8.21 7.15 4.29
N GLU A 212 9.07 6.70 5.19
CA GLU A 212 10.50 6.49 4.87
C GLU A 212 10.71 5.44 3.79
N VAL A 213 9.86 4.42 3.72
CA VAL A 213 9.98 3.33 2.74
C VAL A 213 9.04 3.46 1.54
N THR A 214 8.05 4.33 1.59
CA THR A 214 7.09 4.54 0.48
C THR A 214 7.18 5.93 -0.14
N GLY A 215 7.84 6.86 0.54
CA GLY A 215 7.93 8.27 0.17
C GLY A 215 6.98 9.16 0.98
N TYR A 216 7.41 10.38 1.23
CA TYR A 216 6.58 11.40 1.86
C TYR A 216 5.67 12.05 0.83
N ALA A 217 4.46 12.41 1.23
CA ALA A 217 3.59 13.23 0.41
C ALA A 217 4.29 14.56 0.06
N PRO A 218 4.21 15.03 -1.19
CA PRO A 218 4.70 16.35 -1.55
C PRO A 218 3.92 17.43 -0.81
N GLU A 219 4.55 18.59 -0.62
CA GLU A 219 3.86 19.75 -0.08
C GLU A 219 2.71 20.14 -1.00
N PHE A 220 1.51 20.26 -0.42
CA PHE A 220 0.31 20.62 -1.18
C PHE A 220 0.39 22.13 -1.51
N PRO A 221 0.32 22.54 -2.79
CA PRO A 221 0.48 23.91 -3.18
C PRO A 221 -0.67 24.78 -2.64
N GLU A 222 -0.34 25.97 -2.11
CA GLU A 222 -1.31 26.87 -1.50
C GLU A 222 -2.48 27.21 -2.41
N TRP A 223 -2.23 27.44 -3.71
CA TRP A 223 -3.29 27.72 -4.68
C TRP A 223 -4.33 26.59 -4.80
N ALA A 224 -3.94 25.34 -4.54
CA ALA A 224 -4.86 24.21 -4.60
C ALA A 224 -5.81 24.10 -3.38
N THR A 225 -5.63 24.92 -2.35
CA THR A 225 -6.53 24.96 -1.17
C THR A 225 -7.80 25.80 -1.40
N GLY A 226 -7.90 26.52 -2.52
CA GLY A 226 -9.02 27.39 -2.84
C GLY A 226 -10.22 26.64 -3.47
N LEU A 227 -11.11 27.42 -4.10
CA LEU A 227 -12.31 26.91 -4.75
C LEU A 227 -11.96 26.11 -6.03
N TRP A 228 -12.46 24.91 -6.12
CA TRP A 228 -12.40 24.06 -7.32
C TRP A 228 -13.76 24.07 -8.02
N GLN A 229 -13.81 24.63 -9.23
CA GLN A 229 -15.01 24.61 -10.05
C GLN A 229 -15.00 23.37 -10.96
N SER A 230 -15.97 22.51 -10.80
CA SER A 230 -16.18 21.34 -11.65
C SER A 230 -17.63 21.28 -12.14
N LYS A 231 -17.83 20.61 -13.26
CA LYS A 231 -19.13 20.25 -13.79
C LYS A 231 -19.01 18.85 -14.37
N LEU A 232 -20.07 18.05 -14.26
CA LEU A 232 -20.17 16.77 -14.94
C LEU A 232 -20.35 17.02 -16.44
N ARG A 233 -19.41 17.38 -17.00
CA ARG A 233 -18.51 17.81 -18.04
C ARG A 233 -18.88 19.14 -18.72
N TYR A 234 -17.85 19.85 -19.07
CA TYR A 234 -17.86 20.87 -20.11
C TYR A 234 -17.66 20.16 -21.45
N GLU A 235 -18.51 20.43 -22.44
CA GLU A 235 -18.45 19.74 -23.74
C GLU A 235 -17.49 20.41 -24.72
N THR A 236 -17.23 21.72 -24.51
CA THR A 236 -16.36 22.51 -25.40
C THR A 236 -15.43 23.43 -24.60
N GLN A 237 -14.32 23.80 -25.24
CA GLN A 237 -13.41 24.81 -24.72
C GLN A 237 -14.13 26.13 -24.41
N ASN A 238 -15.04 26.57 -25.32
CA ASN A 238 -15.76 27.82 -25.16
C ASN A 238 -16.66 27.78 -23.92
N GLU A 239 -17.38 26.68 -23.69
CA GLU A 239 -18.24 26.50 -22.51
C GLU A 239 -17.44 26.63 -21.20
N LEU A 240 -16.28 25.96 -21.11
CA LEU A 240 -15.41 26.03 -19.96
C LEU A 240 -14.92 27.47 -19.73
N MET A 241 -14.47 28.14 -20.80
CA MET A 241 -13.96 29.50 -20.74
C MET A 241 -15.03 30.53 -20.38
N GLU A 242 -16.26 30.38 -20.86
CA GLU A 242 -17.38 31.22 -20.47
C GLU A 242 -17.63 31.17 -18.96
N VAL A 243 -17.58 29.99 -18.37
CA VAL A 243 -17.72 29.82 -16.92
C VAL A 243 -16.58 30.50 -16.17
N ALA A 244 -15.33 30.31 -16.57
CA ALA A 244 -14.18 30.95 -15.96
C ALA A 244 -14.25 32.49 -16.02
N ARG A 245 -14.61 33.04 -17.19
CA ARG A 245 -14.80 34.48 -17.39
C ARG A 245 -15.95 35.03 -16.55
N GLU A 246 -17.06 34.29 -16.39
CA GLU A 246 -18.19 34.70 -15.57
C GLU A 246 -17.83 34.73 -14.09
N TYR A 247 -17.06 33.77 -13.60
CA TYR A 247 -16.49 33.82 -12.25
C TYR A 247 -15.65 35.09 -12.03
N LYS A 248 -14.76 35.39 -12.99
CA LYS A 248 -13.93 36.58 -12.95
C LYS A 248 -14.78 37.86 -12.95
N ARG A 249 -15.81 37.92 -13.80
CA ARG A 249 -16.74 39.08 -13.86
C ARG A 249 -17.47 39.34 -12.54
N ARG A 250 -17.75 38.27 -11.79
CA ARG A 250 -18.39 38.35 -10.46
C ARG A 250 -17.41 38.63 -9.33
N GLY A 251 -16.12 38.78 -9.60
CA GLY A 251 -15.10 39.00 -8.58
C GLY A 251 -14.79 37.75 -7.73
N ILE A 252 -15.15 36.57 -8.21
CA ILE A 252 -14.84 35.31 -7.59
C ILE A 252 -13.73 34.65 -8.42
N THR A 253 -12.64 34.21 -7.80
CA THR A 253 -11.55 33.53 -8.50
C THR A 253 -11.47 32.08 -7.99
N PRO A 254 -11.95 31.08 -8.76
CA PRO A 254 -11.63 29.71 -8.48
C PRO A 254 -10.11 29.51 -8.57
N SER A 255 -9.54 28.70 -7.71
CA SER A 255 -8.14 28.30 -7.86
C SER A 255 -7.96 27.33 -9.02
N ILE A 256 -8.96 26.49 -9.23
CA ILE A 256 -8.93 25.43 -10.24
C ILE A 256 -10.27 25.37 -10.96
N ILE A 257 -10.22 25.18 -12.27
CA ILE A 257 -11.37 24.72 -13.06
C ILE A 257 -11.05 23.32 -13.60
N VAL A 258 -12.00 22.39 -13.51
CA VAL A 258 -11.81 20.99 -13.89
C VAL A 258 -12.44 20.74 -15.25
N CYS A 259 -11.61 20.30 -16.22
CA CYS A 259 -12.08 19.69 -17.46
C CYS A 259 -12.27 18.20 -17.22
N ASP A 260 -13.51 17.79 -17.00
CA ASP A 260 -13.86 16.40 -16.69
C ASP A 260 -13.88 15.53 -17.97
N TYR A 261 -14.29 14.29 -17.87
CA TYR A 261 -14.21 13.21 -18.84
C TYR A 261 -14.76 13.58 -20.24
N PHE A 262 -14.39 12.75 -21.25
CA PHE A 262 -14.82 12.87 -22.65
C PHE A 262 -14.41 14.17 -23.37
N HIS A 263 -13.31 14.79 -22.98
CA HIS A 263 -12.64 15.82 -23.75
C HIS A 263 -11.72 15.23 -24.87
N TRP A 264 -11.52 13.93 -24.86
CA TRP A 264 -10.70 13.16 -25.81
C TRP A 264 -11.53 12.65 -27.00
N PRO A 265 -10.90 12.41 -28.16
CA PRO A 265 -11.59 11.84 -29.34
C PRO A 265 -12.03 10.40 -29.12
N GLN A 266 -11.20 9.61 -28.44
CA GLN A 266 -11.43 8.19 -28.15
C GLN A 266 -10.98 7.87 -26.72
N GLN A 267 -11.72 7.00 -26.06
CA GLN A 267 -11.38 6.56 -24.70
C GLN A 267 -9.98 5.92 -24.67
N GLY A 268 -9.21 6.25 -23.63
CA GLY A 268 -7.80 5.85 -23.53
C GLY A 268 -6.81 6.80 -24.21
N GLU A 269 -7.25 7.76 -25.02
CA GLU A 269 -6.39 8.80 -25.57
C GLU A 269 -6.22 9.97 -24.59
N TRP A 270 -4.98 10.36 -24.32
CA TRP A 270 -4.66 11.46 -23.39
C TRP A 270 -4.39 12.75 -24.16
N LYS A 271 -5.39 13.17 -24.92
CA LYS A 271 -5.34 14.41 -25.71
C LYS A 271 -6.72 15.05 -25.79
N PHE A 272 -6.76 16.35 -26.02
CA PHE A 272 -8.00 17.05 -26.33
C PHE A 272 -8.47 16.75 -27.75
N ASP A 273 -9.78 16.56 -27.94
CA ASP A 273 -10.38 16.49 -29.30
C ASP A 273 -10.33 17.87 -29.92
N PRO A 274 -9.58 18.08 -31.04
CA PRO A 274 -9.43 19.39 -31.63
C PRO A 274 -10.74 19.97 -32.19
N LYS A 275 -11.75 19.15 -32.38
CA LYS A 275 -13.07 19.60 -32.83
C LYS A 275 -13.79 20.44 -31.78
N PHE A 276 -13.65 20.07 -30.53
CA PHE A 276 -14.33 20.71 -29.39
C PHE A 276 -13.40 21.54 -28.52
N TRP A 277 -12.10 21.25 -28.59
CA TRP A 277 -11.02 21.88 -27.83
C TRP A 277 -9.92 22.35 -28.81
N PRO A 278 -10.22 23.40 -29.62
CA PRO A 278 -9.36 23.74 -30.75
C PRO A 278 -7.99 24.30 -30.38
N ASP A 279 -7.86 24.94 -29.21
CA ASP A 279 -6.59 25.54 -28.75
C ASP A 279 -6.45 25.41 -27.24
N PRO A 280 -6.08 24.22 -26.72
CA PRO A 280 -5.88 24.00 -25.27
C PRO A 280 -4.79 24.88 -24.67
N GLN A 281 -3.76 25.26 -25.44
CA GLN A 281 -2.69 26.13 -24.93
C GLN A 281 -3.23 27.54 -24.66
N ALA A 282 -3.94 28.14 -25.60
CA ALA A 282 -4.54 29.44 -25.39
C ALA A 282 -5.56 29.44 -24.24
N MET A 283 -6.31 28.34 -24.09
CA MET A 283 -7.20 28.15 -22.93
C MET A 283 -6.44 28.18 -21.61
N VAL A 284 -5.34 27.44 -21.47
CA VAL A 284 -4.51 27.42 -20.27
C VAL A 284 -3.91 28.79 -19.99
N ASP A 285 -3.40 29.48 -21.03
CA ASP A 285 -2.78 30.79 -20.90
C ASP A 285 -3.80 31.85 -20.41
N GLU A 286 -5.02 31.82 -20.95
CA GLU A 286 -6.09 32.71 -20.52
C GLU A 286 -6.53 32.41 -19.07
N LEU A 287 -6.71 31.14 -18.70
CA LEU A 287 -7.02 30.73 -17.33
C LEU A 287 -5.96 31.22 -16.34
N LYS A 288 -4.68 31.01 -16.67
CA LYS A 288 -3.56 31.49 -15.86
C LYS A 288 -3.56 33.02 -15.68
N SER A 289 -3.89 33.76 -16.75
CA SER A 289 -4.03 35.22 -16.66
C SER A 289 -5.12 35.67 -15.70
N MET A 290 -6.09 34.81 -15.44
CA MET A 290 -7.16 35.04 -14.45
C MET A 290 -6.82 34.47 -13.05
N GLY A 291 -5.67 33.82 -12.87
CA GLY A 291 -5.27 33.18 -11.63
C GLY A 291 -5.92 31.82 -11.40
N ILE A 292 -6.34 31.15 -12.46
CA ILE A 292 -7.04 29.85 -12.43
C ILE A 292 -6.14 28.78 -13.04
N GLU A 293 -5.94 27.65 -12.35
CA GLU A 293 -5.26 26.48 -12.90
C GLU A 293 -6.28 25.53 -13.56
N LEU A 294 -5.83 24.84 -14.61
CA LEU A 294 -6.63 23.81 -15.28
C LEU A 294 -6.27 22.43 -14.72
N MET A 295 -7.25 21.71 -14.22
CA MET A 295 -7.14 20.28 -13.94
C MET A 295 -7.87 19.48 -15.02
N VAL A 296 -7.25 18.40 -15.50
CA VAL A 296 -7.83 17.53 -16.52
C VAL A 296 -8.02 16.14 -15.93
N SER A 297 -9.24 15.62 -16.01
CA SER A 297 -9.55 14.23 -15.66
C SER A 297 -9.06 13.29 -16.76
N ILE A 298 -8.37 12.23 -16.41
CA ILE A 298 -7.83 11.25 -17.34
C ILE A 298 -8.32 9.87 -16.97
N TRP A 299 -8.80 9.12 -17.97
CA TRP A 299 -9.18 7.73 -17.80
C TRP A 299 -8.18 6.83 -18.53
N PRO A 300 -7.23 6.22 -17.83
CA PRO A 300 -6.26 5.32 -18.43
C PRO A 300 -6.88 3.95 -18.71
N THR A 301 -7.84 3.91 -19.61
CA THR A 301 -8.47 2.66 -20.03
C THR A 301 -7.64 2.02 -21.12
N VAL A 302 -7.18 0.80 -20.88
CA VAL A 302 -6.44 -0.05 -21.83
C VAL A 302 -7.27 -1.26 -22.20
#